data_95378239b36d2cc84aa9116c82562b4f
#
_entry.id   95378239b36d2cc84aa9116c82562b4f
#
_cell.length_a   1.000
_cell.length_b   1.000
_cell.length_c   1.000
_cell.angle_alpha   90.00
_cell.angle_beta   90.00
_cell.angle_gamma   90.00
#
_symmetry.space_group_name_H-M   'P 1'
#
loop_
_entity.id
_entity.type
_entity.pdbx_description
1 polymer ?
#
loop_
_entity_poly.entity_id
_entity_poly.type
_entity_poly.pdbx_seq_one_letter_code
_entity_poly.pdbx_strand_id
1 'polypeptide(L)'
;AVGYQSPWNSADHVLLIVAEDQTPVQPTAPVYQRTFTGESDPDCFASRQCMQLTSMNEVRRENLLMSVDFTVAKDYRWVPITGDTGAERWGILGRSWFSESFPADDGDSILWQSFTLDIWLDLAGDGLLRYQSMWTETEIPGVSDPDIVRGTIRLSLDDTFEAEDDFLDDLLSE
;
A
#
# COMPACT_ATOMS: atom_id res chain seq x y z
N ALA A 1 -4.30 11.92 3.26
CA ALA A 1 -3.55 11.60 2.05
C ALA A 1 -2.12 12.10 2.20
N VAL A 2 -1.17 11.37 1.64
CA VAL A 2 0.26 11.70 1.61
C VAL A 2 0.75 11.56 0.17
N GLY A 3 1.61 12.47 -0.27
CA GLY A 3 2.34 12.37 -1.53
C GLY A 3 3.84 12.31 -1.26
N TYR A 4 4.54 11.46 -1.99
CA TYR A 4 5.96 11.19 -1.83
C TYR A 4 6.61 11.06 -3.20
N GLN A 5 7.84 11.55 -3.35
CA GLN A 5 8.63 11.37 -4.57
C GLN A 5 9.73 10.34 -4.30
N SER A 6 9.62 9.19 -4.96
CA SER A 6 10.63 8.13 -4.94
C SER A 6 11.64 8.34 -6.08
N PRO A 7 12.91 7.97 -5.90
CA PRO A 7 13.89 7.92 -6.98
C PRO A 7 13.63 6.76 -7.97
N TRP A 8 12.90 5.74 -7.55
CA TRP A 8 12.58 4.53 -8.30
C TRP A 8 11.37 4.74 -9.22
N ASN A 9 11.29 4.00 -10.31
CA ASN A 9 10.17 4.08 -11.25
C ASN A 9 9.09 3.01 -10.95
N SER A 10 7.99 3.00 -11.71
CA SER A 10 6.89 2.05 -11.50
C SER A 10 7.28 0.60 -11.81
N ALA A 11 8.26 0.36 -12.68
CA ALA A 11 8.77 -0.98 -12.95
C ALA A 11 9.64 -1.53 -11.81
N ASP A 12 10.24 -0.66 -11.00
CA ASP A 12 10.93 -1.05 -9.78
C ASP A 12 9.93 -1.31 -8.65
N HIS A 13 9.00 -0.40 -8.43
CA HIS A 13 7.96 -0.54 -7.40
C HIS A 13 7.03 -1.75 -7.62
N VAL A 14 6.86 -2.21 -8.86
CA VAL A 14 6.05 -3.42 -9.11
C VAL A 14 6.61 -4.65 -8.41
N LEU A 15 7.94 -4.72 -8.19
CA LEU A 15 8.58 -5.81 -7.46
C LEU A 15 8.04 -5.94 -6.04
N LEU A 16 7.75 -4.81 -5.38
CA LEU A 16 7.10 -4.78 -4.07
C LEU A 16 5.63 -5.22 -4.16
N ILE A 17 4.94 -4.80 -5.21
CA ILE A 17 3.52 -5.14 -5.40
C ILE A 17 3.32 -6.63 -5.62
N VAL A 18 4.24 -7.32 -6.30
CA VAL A 18 4.14 -8.76 -6.59
C VAL A 18 4.77 -9.64 -5.52
N ALA A 19 5.46 -9.09 -4.54
CA ALA A 19 5.99 -9.87 -3.43
C ALA A 19 4.86 -10.43 -2.54
N GLU A 20 4.95 -11.69 -2.13
CA GLU A 20 3.98 -12.33 -1.24
C GLU A 20 4.15 -11.83 0.21
N ASP A 21 5.40 -11.74 0.67
CA ASP A 21 5.73 -11.17 1.99
C ASP A 21 5.94 -9.65 1.86
N GLN A 22 5.06 -8.89 2.51
CA GLN A 22 5.10 -7.43 2.54
C GLN A 22 5.72 -6.89 3.84
N THR A 23 6.09 -7.77 4.77
CA THR A 23 6.61 -7.38 6.09
C THR A 23 7.83 -6.47 6.00
N PRO A 24 8.80 -6.68 5.08
CA PRO A 24 9.98 -5.82 4.98
C PRO A 24 9.68 -4.34 4.69
N VAL A 25 8.57 -4.07 4.00
CA VAL A 25 8.18 -2.72 3.58
C VAL A 25 6.98 -2.16 4.34
N GLN A 26 6.60 -2.81 5.44
CA GLN A 26 5.46 -2.40 6.28
C GLN A 26 5.86 -2.39 7.77
N PRO A 27 6.60 -1.39 8.26
CA PRO A 27 7.21 -1.39 9.60
C PRO A 27 6.22 -1.59 10.76
N THR A 28 4.96 -1.20 10.56
CA THR A 28 3.89 -1.36 11.57
C THR A 28 3.08 -2.63 11.41
N ALA A 29 3.49 -3.54 10.52
CA ALA A 29 2.81 -4.80 10.25
C ALA A 29 3.77 -5.98 10.39
N PRO A 30 3.92 -6.55 11.60
CA PRO A 30 4.79 -7.72 11.84
C PRO A 30 4.35 -8.97 11.08
N VAL A 31 3.12 -8.99 10.58
CA VAL A 31 2.62 -9.99 9.63
C VAL A 31 1.93 -9.28 8.50
N TYR A 32 2.38 -9.53 7.28
CA TYR A 32 1.70 -9.05 6.09
C TYR A 32 1.93 -10.02 4.93
N GLN A 33 1.05 -11.00 4.80
CA GLN A 33 1.13 -12.05 3.79
C GLN A 33 0.10 -11.82 2.70
N ARG A 34 0.53 -11.96 1.45
CA ARG A 34 -0.30 -11.77 0.26
C ARG A 34 -0.55 -13.10 -0.43
N THR A 35 -1.81 -13.35 -0.77
CA THR A 35 -2.24 -14.45 -1.62
C THR A 35 -2.92 -13.88 -2.85
N PHE A 36 -2.42 -14.18 -4.03
CA PHE A 36 -3.04 -13.76 -5.29
C PHE A 36 -4.33 -14.53 -5.54
N THR A 37 -5.34 -13.85 -6.07
CA THR A 37 -6.70 -14.39 -6.20
C THR A 37 -7.17 -14.38 -7.66
N GLY A 38 -8.12 -15.25 -7.98
CA GLY A 38 -8.67 -15.38 -9.33
C GLY A 38 -7.64 -15.92 -10.34
N GLU A 39 -7.57 -15.28 -11.50
CA GLU A 39 -6.60 -15.58 -12.57
C GLU A 39 -5.37 -14.67 -12.49
N SER A 40 -5.10 -14.10 -11.32
CA SER A 40 -3.99 -13.17 -11.12
C SER A 40 -2.65 -13.90 -11.15
N ASP A 41 -1.78 -13.45 -12.03
CA ASP A 41 -0.43 -13.93 -12.23
C ASP A 41 0.55 -12.78 -11.94
N PRO A 42 1.33 -12.83 -10.84
CA PRO A 42 2.25 -11.77 -10.45
C PRO A 42 3.36 -11.54 -11.47
N ASP A 43 3.90 -12.58 -12.11
CA ASP A 43 4.96 -12.45 -13.12
C ASP A 43 4.41 -11.80 -14.40
N CYS A 44 3.21 -12.18 -14.80
CA CYS A 44 2.49 -11.57 -15.91
C CYS A 44 2.22 -10.07 -15.65
N PHE A 45 1.84 -9.71 -14.43
CA PHE A 45 1.62 -8.32 -14.03
C PHE A 45 2.94 -7.54 -13.97
N ALA A 46 3.99 -8.10 -13.36
CA ALA A 46 5.30 -7.45 -13.26
C ALA A 46 5.88 -7.15 -14.67
N SER A 47 5.70 -8.05 -15.62
CA SER A 47 6.14 -7.85 -17.02
C SER A 47 5.19 -6.98 -17.86
N ARG A 48 4.11 -6.46 -17.29
CA ARG A 48 3.04 -5.69 -17.97
C ARG A 48 2.31 -6.45 -19.09
N GLN A 49 2.38 -7.77 -19.10
CA GLN A 49 1.58 -8.60 -20.02
C GLN A 49 0.13 -8.75 -19.51
N CYS A 50 -0.07 -8.68 -18.19
CA CYS A 50 -1.37 -8.56 -17.54
C CYS A 50 -1.52 -7.16 -16.95
N MET A 51 -2.69 -6.56 -17.19
CA MET A 51 -2.97 -5.18 -16.77
C MET A 51 -3.60 -5.10 -15.38
N GLN A 52 -3.96 -6.23 -14.78
CA GLN A 52 -4.62 -6.28 -13.48
C GLN A 52 -4.03 -7.38 -12.61
N LEU A 53 -3.93 -7.11 -11.31
CA LEU A 53 -3.52 -8.06 -10.28
C LEU A 53 -4.46 -7.89 -9.08
N THR A 54 -4.96 -8.99 -8.54
CA THR A 54 -5.82 -9.00 -7.35
C THR A 54 -5.26 -9.92 -6.27
N SER A 55 -5.42 -9.53 -5.03
CA SER A 55 -4.95 -10.31 -3.89
C SER A 55 -5.86 -10.16 -2.67
N MET A 56 -5.81 -11.17 -1.81
CA MET A 56 -6.25 -11.10 -0.42
C MET A 56 -5.00 -11.09 0.46
N ASN A 57 -4.99 -10.25 1.47
CA ASN A 57 -3.83 -10.10 2.33
C ASN A 57 -4.25 -10.31 3.79
N GLU A 58 -3.48 -11.11 4.50
CA GLU A 58 -3.58 -11.28 5.95
C GLU A 58 -2.61 -10.32 6.60
N VAL A 59 -3.11 -9.46 7.47
CA VAL A 59 -2.34 -8.37 8.08
C VAL A 59 -2.53 -8.37 9.58
N ARG A 60 -1.43 -8.40 10.33
CA ARG A 60 -1.39 -7.97 11.71
C ARG A 60 -0.77 -6.58 11.75
N ARG A 61 -1.51 -5.62 12.24
CA ARG A 61 -1.01 -4.26 12.41
C ARG A 61 -0.85 -3.94 13.89
N GLU A 62 0.32 -3.39 14.22
CA GLU A 62 0.64 -2.95 15.56
C GLU A 62 1.11 -1.49 15.50
N ASN A 63 0.42 -0.61 16.20
CA ASN A 63 0.79 0.78 16.34
C ASN A 63 0.46 1.30 17.75
N LEU A 64 0.73 2.59 18.01
CA LEU A 64 0.54 3.20 19.32
C LEU A 64 -0.92 3.21 19.80
N LEU A 65 -1.89 3.02 18.91
CA LEU A 65 -3.31 3.13 19.22
C LEU A 65 -3.98 1.78 19.39
N MET A 66 -3.57 0.77 18.59
CA MET A 66 -4.19 -0.55 18.63
C MET A 66 -3.30 -1.62 17.99
N SER A 67 -3.53 -2.87 18.37
CA SER A 67 -3.05 -4.07 17.68
C SER A 67 -4.25 -4.84 17.17
N VAL A 68 -4.26 -5.16 15.87
CA VAL A 68 -5.41 -5.78 15.21
C VAL A 68 -4.99 -6.71 14.08
N ASP A 69 -5.63 -7.88 14.01
CA ASP A 69 -5.54 -8.80 12.87
C ASP A 69 -6.72 -8.57 11.94
N PHE A 70 -6.45 -8.44 10.63
CA PHE A 70 -7.50 -8.25 9.63
C PHE A 70 -7.11 -8.80 8.26
N THR A 71 -8.10 -9.01 7.42
CA THR A 71 -7.90 -9.32 6.01
C THR A 71 -8.29 -8.13 5.14
N VAL A 72 -7.51 -7.89 4.09
CA VAL A 72 -7.76 -6.81 3.15
C VAL A 72 -7.66 -7.28 1.71
N ALA A 73 -8.70 -7.01 0.92
CA ALA A 73 -8.66 -7.20 -0.52
C ALA A 73 -7.87 -6.08 -1.19
N LYS A 74 -7.07 -6.41 -2.18
CA LYS A 74 -6.35 -5.44 -3.03
C LYS A 74 -6.53 -5.71 -4.51
N ASP A 75 -6.58 -4.65 -5.28
CA ASP A 75 -6.69 -4.64 -6.74
C ASP A 75 -5.67 -3.62 -7.27
N TYR A 76 -4.83 -4.03 -8.21
CA TYR A 76 -3.84 -3.18 -8.86
C TYR A 76 -4.06 -3.19 -10.36
N ARG A 77 -3.80 -2.04 -11.01
CA ARG A 77 -3.92 -1.90 -12.47
C ARG A 77 -2.81 -1.05 -13.04
N TRP A 78 -2.21 -1.54 -14.12
CA TRP A 78 -1.37 -0.73 -14.97
C TRP A 78 -2.22 0.26 -15.78
N VAL A 79 -1.77 1.51 -15.84
CA VAL A 79 -2.43 2.59 -16.58
C VAL A 79 -1.42 3.28 -17.48
N PRO A 80 -1.63 3.27 -18.80
CA PRO A 80 -0.82 4.07 -19.69
C PRO A 80 -1.18 5.55 -19.54
N ILE A 81 -0.16 6.40 -19.52
CA ILE A 81 -0.29 7.84 -19.35
C ILE A 81 0.35 8.52 -20.55
N THR A 82 -0.45 9.25 -21.30
CA THR A 82 0.06 10.05 -22.44
C THR A 82 0.31 11.45 -21.93
N GLY A 83 1.59 11.86 -21.90
CA GLY A 83 1.95 13.24 -21.58
C GLY A 83 1.77 14.18 -22.78
N ASP A 84 1.85 15.49 -22.55
CA ASP A 84 1.73 16.54 -23.59
C ASP A 84 2.77 16.40 -24.71
N THR A 85 3.90 15.74 -24.43
CA THR A 85 4.96 15.46 -25.40
C THR A 85 4.72 14.23 -26.27
N GLY A 86 3.61 13.50 -26.05
CA GLY A 86 3.31 12.23 -26.71
C GLY A 86 4.15 11.04 -26.24
N ALA A 87 5.05 11.25 -25.26
CA ALA A 87 5.79 10.15 -24.64
C ALA A 87 4.84 9.29 -23.78
N GLU A 88 4.82 8.00 -24.06
CA GLU A 88 4.08 7.05 -23.26
C GLU A 88 4.81 6.82 -21.92
N ARG A 89 4.10 7.00 -20.81
CA ARG A 89 4.54 6.69 -19.46
C ARG A 89 3.56 5.72 -18.83
N TRP A 90 3.98 5.13 -17.74
CA TRP A 90 3.15 4.17 -17.04
C TRP A 90 2.91 4.61 -15.60
N GLY A 91 1.81 4.18 -15.07
CA GLY A 91 1.49 4.28 -13.66
C GLY A 91 0.79 3.03 -13.21
N ILE A 92 0.71 2.85 -11.90
CA ILE A 92 -0.06 1.81 -11.27
C ILE A 92 -1.11 2.48 -10.38
N LEU A 93 -2.35 2.03 -10.49
CA LEU A 93 -3.41 2.35 -9.56
C LEU A 93 -3.65 1.15 -8.67
N GLY A 94 -3.58 1.35 -7.37
CA GLY A 94 -3.93 0.36 -6.35
C GLY A 94 -5.13 0.82 -5.55
N ARG A 95 -5.97 -0.12 -5.14
CA ARG A 95 -6.97 0.11 -4.10
C ARG A 95 -7.00 -1.07 -3.16
N SER A 96 -7.29 -0.80 -1.89
CA SER A 96 -7.51 -1.85 -0.91
C SER A 96 -8.74 -1.54 -0.07
N TRP A 97 -9.43 -2.58 0.36
CA TRP A 97 -10.64 -2.41 1.17
C TRP A 97 -10.95 -3.66 2.00
N PHE A 98 -11.64 -3.42 3.07
CA PHE A 98 -12.45 -4.39 3.78
C PHE A 98 -13.72 -3.70 4.31
N SER A 99 -14.76 -4.47 4.53
CA SER A 99 -16.07 -4.01 5.03
C SER A 99 -16.57 -4.81 6.23
N GLU A 100 -15.75 -5.72 6.73
CA GLU A 100 -16.00 -6.46 7.96
C GLU A 100 -15.32 -5.73 9.12
N SER A 101 -15.89 -5.81 10.32
CA SER A 101 -15.27 -5.23 11.50
C SER A 101 -14.29 -6.21 12.14
N PHE A 102 -13.16 -5.68 12.59
CA PHE A 102 -12.11 -6.44 13.26
C PHE A 102 -11.88 -5.86 14.67
N PRO A 103 -12.13 -6.66 15.73
CA PRO A 103 -11.79 -6.26 17.08
C PRO A 103 -10.27 -6.25 17.29
N ALA A 104 -9.79 -5.26 18.02
CA ALA A 104 -8.39 -5.21 18.43
C ALA A 104 -8.11 -6.10 19.63
N ASP A 105 -6.83 -6.33 19.92
CA ASP A 105 -6.37 -7.22 21.01
C ASP A 105 -6.82 -6.75 22.40
N ASP A 106 -7.08 -5.45 22.58
CA ASP A 106 -7.60 -4.87 23.83
C ASP A 106 -9.06 -5.25 24.12
N GLY A 107 -9.78 -5.77 23.11
CA GLY A 107 -11.17 -6.19 23.18
C GLY A 107 -12.19 -5.03 23.18
N ASP A 108 -11.73 -3.80 23.29
CA ASP A 108 -12.56 -2.61 23.38
C ASP A 108 -12.47 -1.72 22.13
N SER A 109 -11.33 -1.77 21.42
CA SER A 109 -11.12 -1.05 20.14
C SER A 109 -11.61 -1.88 18.96
N ILE A 110 -12.17 -1.21 17.96
CA ILE A 110 -12.70 -1.85 16.75
C ILE A 110 -12.25 -1.08 15.51
N LEU A 111 -11.75 -1.82 14.52
CA LEU A 111 -11.53 -1.35 13.17
C LEU A 111 -12.74 -1.74 12.32
N TRP A 112 -13.60 -0.77 12.00
CA TRP A 112 -14.89 -1.02 11.34
C TRP A 112 -14.75 -1.23 9.84
N GLN A 113 -14.01 -0.35 9.18
CA GLN A 113 -13.79 -0.41 7.73
C GLN A 113 -12.59 0.44 7.32
N SER A 114 -12.01 0.08 6.20
CA SER A 114 -10.96 0.87 5.56
C SER A 114 -11.06 0.79 4.05
N PHE A 115 -10.72 1.89 3.42
CA PHE A 115 -10.51 1.99 1.99
C PHE A 115 -9.24 2.79 1.73
N THR A 116 -8.37 2.28 0.87
CA THR A 116 -7.14 2.97 0.47
C THR A 116 -7.08 3.09 -1.05
N LEU A 117 -6.61 4.21 -1.53
CA LEU A 117 -6.24 4.45 -2.92
C LEU A 117 -4.74 4.74 -2.97
N ASP A 118 -4.04 3.97 -3.78
CA ASP A 118 -2.60 4.08 -4.05
C ASP A 118 -2.38 4.45 -5.51
N ILE A 119 -1.45 5.36 -5.77
CA ILE A 119 -1.06 5.78 -7.11
C ILE A 119 0.45 5.80 -7.19
N TRP A 120 0.99 5.11 -8.17
CA TRP A 120 2.39 5.17 -8.59
C TRP A 120 2.42 5.75 -9.99
N LEU A 121 3.05 6.90 -10.16
CA LEU A 121 3.03 7.65 -11.41
C LEU A 121 4.44 8.01 -11.84
N ASP A 122 4.93 7.43 -12.93
CA ASP A 122 6.22 7.77 -13.48
C ASP A 122 6.29 9.25 -13.87
N LEU A 123 7.31 9.95 -13.39
CA LEU A 123 7.56 11.34 -13.71
C LEU A 123 8.33 11.47 -15.04
N ALA A 124 8.23 12.61 -15.66
CA ALA A 124 9.05 12.94 -16.82
C ALA A 124 10.49 13.25 -16.35
N GLY A 125 11.39 12.31 -16.49
CA GLY A 125 12.74 12.34 -15.95
C GLY A 125 12.97 11.11 -15.08
N ASP A 126 13.61 11.30 -13.94
CA ASP A 126 13.93 10.20 -13.03
C ASP A 126 12.93 10.17 -11.88
N GLY A 127 12.50 8.95 -11.53
CA GLY A 127 11.67 8.68 -10.36
C GLY A 127 10.16 8.67 -10.60
N LEU A 128 9.45 8.64 -9.51
CA LEU A 128 8.03 8.37 -9.44
C LEU A 128 7.36 9.26 -8.41
N LEU A 129 6.16 9.74 -8.70
CA LEU A 129 5.25 10.27 -7.69
C LEU A 129 4.42 9.12 -7.13
N ARG A 130 4.55 8.92 -5.83
CA ARG A 130 3.68 8.04 -5.06
C ARG A 130 2.66 8.88 -4.30
N TYR A 131 1.41 8.49 -4.36
CA TYR A 131 0.33 9.11 -3.63
C TYR A 131 -0.51 8.03 -2.96
N GLN A 132 -0.79 8.22 -1.67
CA GLN A 132 -1.68 7.33 -0.93
C GLN A 132 -2.74 8.13 -0.18
N SER A 133 -3.96 7.66 -0.28
CA SER A 133 -5.11 8.19 0.42
C SER A 133 -5.83 7.07 1.16
N MET A 134 -6.12 7.28 2.44
CA MET A 134 -6.80 6.30 3.28
C MET A 134 -8.03 6.91 3.93
N TRP A 135 -9.11 6.17 3.93
CA TRP A 135 -10.33 6.42 4.69
C TRP A 135 -10.55 5.23 5.63
N THR A 136 -10.57 5.51 6.90
CA THR A 136 -10.68 4.47 7.93
C THR A 136 -11.72 4.90 8.96
N GLU A 137 -12.52 3.94 9.41
CA GLU A 137 -13.44 4.09 10.52
C GLU A 137 -13.00 3.17 11.66
N THR A 138 -12.70 3.78 12.81
CA THR A 138 -12.24 3.09 14.02
C THR A 138 -12.98 3.59 15.24
N GLU A 139 -13.14 2.70 16.22
CA GLU A 139 -13.58 3.04 17.57
C GLU A 139 -12.45 2.68 18.54
N ILE A 140 -11.90 3.68 19.25
CA ILE A 140 -10.78 3.52 20.17
C ILE A 140 -11.16 4.23 21.48
N PRO A 141 -11.39 3.48 22.56
CA PRO A 141 -11.75 4.07 23.85
C PRO A 141 -10.72 5.09 24.33
N GLY A 142 -11.21 6.24 24.77
CA GLY A 142 -10.33 7.32 25.27
C GLY A 142 -9.67 8.18 24.18
N VAL A 143 -9.79 7.84 22.92
CA VAL A 143 -9.31 8.66 21.80
C VAL A 143 -10.51 9.35 21.13
N SER A 144 -10.75 10.60 21.52
CA SER A 144 -11.84 11.40 20.96
C SER A 144 -11.37 12.45 19.93
N ASP A 145 -10.06 12.70 19.88
CA ASP A 145 -9.46 13.67 18.96
C ASP A 145 -9.07 12.99 17.64
N PRO A 146 -9.75 13.30 16.52
CA PRO A 146 -9.44 12.70 15.22
C PRO A 146 -8.05 13.07 14.70
N ASP A 147 -7.43 14.14 15.21
CA ASP A 147 -6.09 14.55 14.77
C ASP A 147 -4.99 13.61 15.31
N ILE A 148 -5.23 12.96 16.44
CA ILE A 148 -4.35 11.90 16.96
C ILE A 148 -4.33 10.72 15.98
N VAL A 149 -5.51 10.24 15.55
CA VAL A 149 -5.62 9.14 14.58
C VAL A 149 -4.98 9.51 13.23
N ARG A 150 -5.27 10.71 12.72
CA ARG A 150 -4.68 11.20 11.48
C ARG A 150 -3.15 11.30 11.55
N GLY A 151 -2.62 11.80 12.67
CA GLY A 151 -1.19 11.91 12.90
C GLY A 151 -0.50 10.54 12.89
N THR A 152 -1.08 9.54 13.57
CA THR A 152 -0.56 8.18 13.61
C THR A 152 -0.58 7.52 12.23
N ILE A 153 -1.68 7.67 11.48
CA ILE A 153 -1.77 7.15 10.10
C ILE A 153 -0.72 7.80 9.21
N ARG A 154 -0.55 9.12 9.30
CA ARG A 154 0.42 9.85 8.47
C ARG A 154 1.85 9.35 8.74
N LEU A 155 2.24 9.24 10.00
CA LEU A 155 3.57 8.73 10.37
C LEU A 155 3.78 7.31 9.83
N SER A 156 2.79 6.42 9.96
CA SER A 156 2.87 5.06 9.42
C SER A 156 3.00 5.03 7.89
N LEU A 157 2.43 6.00 7.17
CA LEU A 157 2.58 6.09 5.71
C LEU A 157 3.98 6.62 5.33
N ASP A 158 4.47 7.63 6.02
CA ASP A 158 5.82 8.18 5.81
C ASP A 158 6.88 7.09 6.06
N ASP A 159 6.77 6.35 7.18
CA ASP A 159 7.65 5.21 7.50
C ASP A 159 7.59 4.09 6.43
N THR A 160 6.40 3.82 5.88
CA THR A 160 6.23 2.84 4.80
C THR A 160 6.94 3.27 3.52
N PHE A 161 6.83 4.53 3.13
CA PHE A 161 7.49 5.03 1.91
C PHE A 161 9.01 4.98 2.02
N GLU A 162 9.57 5.33 3.18
CA GLU A 162 11.01 5.21 3.44
C GLU A 162 11.45 3.73 3.40
N ALA A 163 10.72 2.83 4.04
CA ALA A 163 11.05 1.41 4.05
C ALA A 163 10.98 0.76 2.66
N GLU A 164 10.08 1.22 1.79
CA GLU A 164 10.00 0.77 0.40
C GLU A 164 11.20 1.22 -0.44
N ASP A 165 11.61 2.48 -0.30
CA ASP A 165 12.79 2.99 -1.00
C ASP A 165 14.07 2.30 -0.52
N ASP A 166 14.27 2.12 0.79
CA ASP A 166 15.40 1.40 1.38
C ASP A 166 15.47 -0.06 0.88
N PHE A 167 14.32 -0.73 0.82
CA PHE A 167 14.25 -2.10 0.31
C PHE A 167 14.59 -2.19 -1.18
N LEU A 168 14.16 -1.23 -1.99
CA LEU A 168 14.52 -1.16 -3.41
C LEU A 168 16.00 -0.83 -3.60
N ASP A 169 16.57 0.03 -2.77
CA ASP A 169 18.00 0.31 -2.75
C ASP A 169 18.82 -0.96 -2.52
N ASP A 170 18.44 -1.76 -1.52
CA ASP A 170 19.10 -3.02 -1.22
C ASP A 170 18.93 -4.04 -2.34
N LEU A 171 17.72 -4.19 -2.88
CA LEU A 171 17.37 -5.17 -3.91
C LEU A 171 18.04 -4.87 -5.26
N LEU A 172 18.18 -3.61 -5.64
CA LEU A 172 18.64 -3.20 -6.98
C LEU A 172 20.13 -2.80 -7.01
N SER A 173 20.81 -2.76 -5.84
CA SER A 173 22.26 -2.52 -5.75
C SER A 173 23.12 -3.78 -5.88
N GLU A 174 22.52 -4.98 -5.85
CA GLU A 174 23.17 -6.27 -6.06
C GLU A 174 23.29 -6.60 -7.56
#